data_00c7e81df3ccae530d8e077ac6d23b24
#
_entry.id   00c7e81df3ccae530d8e077ac6d23b24
#
_cell.length_a   1.000
_cell.length_b   1.000
_cell.length_c   1.000
_cell.angle_alpha   90.00
_cell.angle_beta   90.00
_cell.angle_gamma   90.00
#
_symmetry.space_group_name_H-M   'P 1'
#
loop_
_entity.id
_entity.type
_entity.pdbx_description
1 polymer ?
#
loop_
_entity_poly.entity_id
_entity_poly.type
_entity_poly.pdbx_seq_one_letter_code
_entity_poly.pdbx_strand_id
1 'polypeptide(L)'
;MKVRNLVSKRYKETPADCQIASQALMMRGGYIKPVGNGIFTLFPITKRITAKIENIIRQEMNRIDGQEVLFPVTMPADLWRKSGRYDSIGSELLRFKDRSNADMVLGMTHEEASVHLMTDVADSYTQYPFMIYQIQTKFRDEPRCRGGLIRVREFTMKDAYSFHTSQEDLEQYYMRCYEAYNRIYARCGVPEVVAVASDSGMMGGKVSHEYMLLTDVGEDTIVLCHDCDYRANMEAAPCLLNNEAGEIAPLEKVDTPDVKTIEDLCAFLKIKPQQTCKAVMYQRNADDSFVIVFIRGDLDVNETKLRNYLKAEVHPAIVTEDSGIHAGFTGPIGLPEGVTVVYDSSLKGIEWLVTGACENDKHYTGFNIARDIGKVDYVDVAKAFDGGICPVCGKPSIYTSRGIEVGNIFQLGTKYTESMDMTYVDADGSLKHPIMGCYGIGVGRLAASVCEAHRDDYGPIWPMSIAPWQVQICSLRADQPEVAEASQKLYDELTAKGVEVLWDDRPVSAGVMFSDADLFGVPLRIVVSPKGLENGTIEIAARDKSMKEIVPQAEAVDFAYNYVVKELEKLECRL
;
A
#
# COMPACT_ATOMS: atom_id res chain seq x y z
N MET A 1 32.30 -2.50 9.67
CA MET A 1 32.22 -1.00 9.56
C MET A 1 32.42 -0.38 10.93
N LYS A 2 33.25 0.67 11.06
CA LYS A 2 33.41 1.43 12.32
C LYS A 2 32.46 2.64 12.34
N VAL A 3 31.82 2.90 13.48
CA VAL A 3 30.83 3.99 13.61
C VAL A 3 31.48 5.37 13.38
N ARG A 4 32.75 5.55 13.80
CA ARG A 4 33.46 6.83 13.53
C ARG A 4 33.57 7.17 12.04
N ASN A 5 33.55 6.18 11.17
CA ASN A 5 33.67 6.33 9.72
C ASN A 5 32.30 6.34 9.00
N LEU A 6 31.21 6.12 9.74
CA LEU A 6 29.87 6.06 9.15
C LEU A 6 29.36 7.46 8.83
N VAL A 7 29.09 7.71 7.56
CA VAL A 7 28.45 8.95 7.09
C VAL A 7 26.98 8.91 7.50
N SER A 8 26.69 9.45 8.66
CA SER A 8 25.34 9.54 9.23
C SER A 8 25.36 10.45 10.46
N LYS A 9 24.24 11.05 10.81
CA LYS A 9 24.09 11.85 12.04
C LYS A 9 22.84 11.43 12.77
N ARG A 10 22.92 11.19 14.08
CA ARG A 10 21.78 10.92 14.95
C ARG A 10 21.31 12.23 15.58
N TYR A 11 20.02 12.34 15.78
CA TYR A 11 19.38 13.48 16.38
C TYR A 11 18.65 13.07 17.65
N LYS A 12 18.76 13.88 18.70
CA LYS A 12 18.05 13.64 19.96
C LYS A 12 16.56 13.91 19.80
N GLU A 13 16.24 15.01 19.15
CA GLU A 13 14.86 15.48 18.99
C GLU A 13 14.24 14.94 17.71
N THR A 14 12.94 14.66 17.75
CA THR A 14 12.14 14.32 16.58
C THR A 14 11.84 15.59 15.78
N PRO A 15 12.07 15.63 14.46
CA PRO A 15 11.62 16.74 13.63
C PRO A 15 10.10 16.95 13.74
N ALA A 16 9.67 18.21 13.77
CA ALA A 16 8.28 18.59 14.04
C ALA A 16 7.28 18.14 12.95
N ASP A 17 7.76 17.86 11.75
CA ASP A 17 6.98 17.42 10.59
C ASP A 17 6.77 15.90 10.50
N CYS A 18 7.34 15.13 11.45
CA CYS A 18 7.15 13.69 11.49
C CYS A 18 5.75 13.32 11.96
N GLN A 19 5.01 12.57 11.15
CA GLN A 19 3.63 12.19 11.40
C GLN A 19 3.50 10.78 12.00
N ILE A 20 4.43 9.87 11.69
CA ILE A 20 4.44 8.48 12.12
C ILE A 20 5.78 8.10 12.75
N ALA A 21 5.77 7.03 13.54
CA ALA A 21 6.95 6.64 14.31
C ALA A 21 8.13 6.18 13.44
N SER A 22 7.89 5.41 12.39
CA SER A 22 8.94 4.99 11.46
C SER A 22 9.64 6.19 10.81
N GLN A 23 8.89 7.21 10.39
CA GLN A 23 9.47 8.46 9.86
C GLN A 23 10.36 9.13 10.91
N ALA A 24 9.84 9.30 12.14
CA ALA A 24 10.57 9.93 13.24
C ALA A 24 11.87 9.19 13.56
N LEU A 25 11.83 7.87 13.67
CA LEU A 25 12.98 7.04 13.98
C LEU A 25 14.01 7.03 12.84
N MET A 26 13.56 6.92 11.58
CA MET A 26 14.46 6.97 10.42
C MET A 26 15.14 8.34 10.26
N MET A 27 14.44 9.44 10.54
CA MET A 27 15.03 10.78 10.55
C MET A 27 16.04 10.93 11.68
N ARG A 28 15.67 10.56 12.91
CA ARG A 28 16.55 10.65 14.10
C ARG A 28 17.78 9.75 13.99
N GLY A 29 17.60 8.53 13.50
CA GLY A 29 18.66 7.54 13.33
C GLY A 29 19.64 7.85 12.20
N GLY A 30 19.36 8.87 11.37
CA GLY A 30 20.17 9.22 10.22
C GLY A 30 20.10 8.20 9.10
N TYR A 31 18.91 7.71 8.83
CA TYR A 31 18.60 6.78 7.74
C TYR A 31 18.29 7.51 6.43
N ILE A 32 17.53 8.60 6.54
CA ILE A 32 17.07 9.40 5.41
C ILE A 32 17.28 10.89 5.67
N LYS A 33 17.41 11.65 4.58
CA LYS A 33 17.47 13.12 4.63
C LYS A 33 16.56 13.70 3.54
N PRO A 34 15.61 14.58 3.89
CA PRO A 34 14.77 15.23 2.90
C PRO A 34 15.60 16.16 2.00
N VAL A 35 15.33 16.09 0.70
CA VAL A 35 15.83 17.01 -0.33
C VAL A 35 14.71 17.96 -0.76
N GLY A 36 13.51 17.44 -0.83
CA GLY A 36 12.28 18.14 -1.14
C GLY A 36 11.07 17.36 -0.65
N ASN A 37 9.87 17.88 -0.87
CA ASN A 37 8.65 17.17 -0.48
C ASN A 37 8.53 15.84 -1.24
N GLY A 38 8.56 14.72 -0.51
CA GLY A 38 8.51 13.37 -1.07
C GLY A 38 9.79 12.95 -1.83
N ILE A 39 10.91 13.64 -1.64
CA ILE A 39 12.21 13.32 -2.24
C ILE A 39 13.25 13.21 -1.15
N PHE A 40 13.92 12.05 -1.03
CA PHE A 40 14.83 11.74 0.04
C PHE A 40 16.17 11.21 -0.45
N THR A 41 17.26 11.63 0.21
CA THR A 41 18.54 10.94 0.14
C THR A 41 18.54 9.80 1.15
N LEU A 42 18.95 8.62 0.71
CA LEU A 42 19.15 7.45 1.57
C LEU A 42 20.59 7.44 2.07
N PHE A 43 20.78 7.44 3.39
CA PHE A 43 22.10 7.24 4.00
C PHE A 43 22.55 5.77 3.90
N PRO A 44 23.85 5.47 4.17
CA PRO A 44 24.38 4.11 4.06
C PRO A 44 23.58 3.05 4.83
N ILE A 45 23.00 3.41 5.97
CA ILE A 45 22.15 2.51 6.76
C ILE A 45 20.95 2.04 5.94
N THR A 46 20.16 2.96 5.39
CA THR A 46 18.98 2.63 4.59
C THR A 46 19.37 1.95 3.29
N LYS A 47 20.47 2.39 2.63
CA LYS A 47 20.88 1.75 1.38
C LYS A 47 21.29 0.28 1.58
N ARG A 48 21.87 -0.07 2.74
CA ARG A 48 22.14 -1.48 3.09
C ARG A 48 20.85 -2.28 3.28
N ILE A 49 19.85 -1.72 3.98
CA ILE A 49 18.54 -2.34 4.18
C ILE A 49 17.85 -2.57 2.84
N THR A 50 17.73 -1.52 2.01
CA THR A 50 17.05 -1.64 0.71
C THR A 50 17.76 -2.61 -0.23
N ALA A 51 19.09 -2.65 -0.24
CA ALA A 51 19.86 -3.62 -1.04
C ALA A 51 19.60 -5.07 -0.62
N LYS A 52 19.41 -5.34 0.68
CA LYS A 52 19.03 -6.68 1.18
C LYS A 52 17.60 -7.06 0.79
N ILE A 53 16.66 -6.12 0.90
CA ILE A 53 15.28 -6.32 0.43
C ILE A 53 15.29 -6.59 -1.08
N GLU A 54 16.00 -5.80 -1.87
CA GLU A 54 16.18 -6.00 -3.31
C GLU A 54 16.74 -7.39 -3.64
N ASN A 55 17.71 -7.88 -2.84
CA ASN A 55 18.31 -9.20 -3.02
C ASN A 55 17.32 -10.34 -2.70
N ILE A 56 16.54 -10.22 -1.62
CA ILE A 56 15.47 -11.18 -1.30
C ILE A 56 14.45 -11.23 -2.45
N ILE A 57 14.05 -10.07 -2.97
CA ILE A 57 13.12 -9.97 -4.11
C ILE A 57 13.71 -10.67 -5.34
N ARG A 58 14.98 -10.42 -5.70
CA ARG A 58 15.64 -11.10 -6.82
C ARG A 58 15.61 -12.62 -6.68
N GLN A 59 15.95 -13.12 -5.51
CA GLN A 59 15.96 -14.56 -5.26
C GLN A 59 14.57 -15.17 -5.46
N GLU A 60 13.50 -14.52 -4.98
CA GLU A 60 12.15 -15.04 -5.12
C GLU A 60 11.61 -14.88 -6.56
N MET A 61 11.96 -13.81 -7.27
CA MET A 61 11.59 -13.66 -8.68
C MET A 61 12.31 -14.69 -9.56
N ASN A 62 13.61 -14.90 -9.33
CA ASN A 62 14.37 -15.93 -10.06
C ASN A 62 13.85 -17.36 -9.77
N ARG A 63 13.36 -17.63 -8.56
CA ARG A 63 12.75 -18.92 -8.18
C ARG A 63 11.49 -19.24 -9.00
N ILE A 64 10.81 -18.23 -9.50
CA ILE A 64 9.62 -18.38 -10.35
C ILE A 64 9.92 -18.06 -11.83
N ASP A 65 11.16 -18.26 -12.25
CA ASP A 65 11.66 -18.12 -13.64
C ASP A 65 11.63 -16.67 -14.18
N GLY A 66 11.62 -15.67 -13.30
CA GLY A 66 11.72 -14.26 -13.72
C GLY A 66 13.12 -13.90 -14.21
N GLN A 67 13.18 -13.03 -15.22
CA GLN A 67 14.42 -12.56 -15.84
C GLN A 67 14.60 -11.06 -15.58
N GLU A 68 15.71 -10.69 -14.93
CA GLU A 68 15.99 -9.28 -14.60
C GLU A 68 16.42 -8.51 -15.86
N VAL A 69 15.74 -7.40 -16.11
CA VAL A 69 16.06 -6.40 -17.16
C VAL A 69 16.18 -5.01 -16.50
N LEU A 70 16.55 -4.01 -17.27
CA LEU A 70 16.56 -2.62 -16.81
C LEU A 70 16.00 -1.70 -17.89
N PHE A 71 14.83 -1.13 -17.61
CA PHE A 71 14.21 -0.13 -18.49
C PHE A 71 14.72 1.28 -18.18
N PRO A 72 14.71 2.21 -19.16
CA PRO A 72 15.04 3.60 -18.90
C PRO A 72 13.99 4.27 -18.02
N VAL A 73 14.40 5.18 -17.13
CA VAL A 73 13.48 6.01 -16.33
C VAL A 73 12.84 7.10 -17.19
N THR A 74 13.59 7.62 -18.15
CA THR A 74 13.14 8.65 -19.10
C THR A 74 12.69 8.00 -20.37
N MET A 75 11.47 8.23 -20.81
CA MET A 75 10.90 7.59 -21.99
C MET A 75 10.28 8.61 -22.94
N PRO A 76 10.34 8.36 -24.28
CA PRO A 76 9.55 9.12 -25.23
C PRO A 76 8.04 9.03 -24.92
N ALA A 77 7.33 10.16 -25.02
CA ALA A 77 5.90 10.21 -24.79
C ALA A 77 5.09 9.34 -25.77
N ASP A 78 5.66 9.02 -26.94
CA ASP A 78 4.98 8.24 -27.97
C ASP A 78 4.64 6.81 -27.52
N LEU A 79 5.44 6.20 -26.65
CA LEU A 79 5.11 4.90 -26.04
C LEU A 79 3.82 5.00 -25.22
N TRP A 80 3.70 6.08 -24.43
CA TRP A 80 2.55 6.35 -23.57
C TRP A 80 1.31 6.80 -24.36
N ARG A 81 1.49 7.47 -25.50
CA ARG A 81 0.42 7.80 -26.45
C ARG A 81 -0.17 6.53 -27.09
N LYS A 82 0.68 5.57 -27.45
CA LYS A 82 0.22 4.27 -28.00
C LYS A 82 -0.67 3.51 -27.02
N SER A 83 -0.32 3.48 -25.74
CA SER A 83 -1.17 2.86 -24.71
C SER A 83 -2.41 3.67 -24.35
N GLY A 84 -2.53 4.91 -24.80
CA GLY A 84 -3.58 5.85 -24.45
C GLY A 84 -3.42 6.47 -23.05
N ARG A 85 -2.33 6.16 -22.33
CA ARG A 85 -2.12 6.62 -20.95
C ARG A 85 -1.50 8.01 -20.86
N TYR A 86 -0.89 8.51 -21.93
CA TYR A 86 -0.31 9.86 -21.91
C TYR A 86 -1.35 10.94 -21.57
N ASP A 87 -2.56 10.83 -22.10
CA ASP A 87 -3.63 11.80 -21.91
C ASP A 87 -4.60 11.42 -20.77
N SER A 88 -4.77 10.10 -20.51
CA SER A 88 -5.72 9.62 -19.50
C SER A 88 -5.18 9.68 -18.06
N ILE A 89 -3.86 9.69 -17.85
CA ILE A 89 -3.26 9.90 -16.53
C ILE A 89 -3.16 11.39 -16.24
N GLY A 90 -3.55 11.78 -15.03
CA GLY A 90 -3.50 13.18 -14.58
C GLY A 90 -2.09 13.74 -14.38
N SER A 91 -1.96 14.71 -13.50
CA SER A 91 -0.71 15.41 -13.18
C SER A 91 0.35 14.54 -12.50
N GLU A 92 -0.02 13.35 -12.05
CA GLU A 92 0.94 12.40 -11.45
C GLU A 92 2.01 11.91 -12.41
N LEU A 93 1.71 11.86 -13.71
CA LEU A 93 2.69 11.59 -14.76
C LEU A 93 3.49 12.86 -15.05
N LEU A 94 4.76 12.87 -14.69
CA LEU A 94 5.64 14.01 -15.00
C LEU A 94 5.99 14.02 -16.50
N ARG A 95 5.59 15.08 -17.18
CA ARG A 95 5.82 15.34 -18.59
C ARG A 95 6.82 16.48 -18.76
N PHE A 96 7.74 16.36 -19.70
CA PHE A 96 8.71 17.40 -20.00
C PHE A 96 9.15 17.33 -21.46
N LYS A 97 9.93 18.30 -21.91
CA LYS A 97 10.54 18.30 -23.23
C LYS A 97 12.05 18.13 -23.13
N ASP A 98 12.59 17.32 -24.04
CA ASP A 98 14.03 17.22 -24.16
C ASP A 98 14.63 18.43 -24.91
N ARG A 99 15.97 18.42 -25.10
CA ARG A 99 16.68 19.51 -25.78
C ARG A 99 16.28 19.66 -27.26
N SER A 100 15.75 18.62 -27.87
CA SER A 100 15.25 18.59 -29.25
C SER A 100 13.76 18.98 -29.33
N ASN A 101 13.15 19.41 -28.22
CA ASN A 101 11.73 19.73 -28.06
C ASN A 101 10.80 18.52 -28.23
N ALA A 102 11.32 17.29 -28.11
CA ALA A 102 10.52 16.07 -28.09
C ALA A 102 9.82 15.90 -26.73
N ASP A 103 8.57 15.43 -26.74
CA ASP A 103 7.81 15.14 -25.54
C ASP A 103 8.34 13.89 -24.87
N MET A 104 8.60 13.99 -23.58
CA MET A 104 9.17 12.95 -22.75
C MET A 104 8.35 12.77 -21.47
N VAL A 105 8.47 11.62 -20.83
CA VAL A 105 7.91 11.32 -19.51
C VAL A 105 8.97 10.73 -18.58
N LEU A 106 8.80 10.94 -17.27
CA LEU A 106 9.48 10.11 -16.28
C LEU A 106 8.59 8.89 -15.94
N GLY A 107 9.18 7.70 -15.93
CA GLY A 107 8.49 6.45 -15.69
C GLY A 107 7.87 6.40 -14.30
N MET A 108 6.55 6.43 -14.25
CA MET A 108 5.79 6.12 -13.03
C MET A 108 5.53 4.61 -12.88
N THR A 109 5.62 3.88 -13.99
CA THR A 109 5.52 2.42 -14.17
C THR A 109 6.06 2.09 -15.56
N HIS A 110 6.20 0.82 -15.95
CA HIS A 110 6.90 0.45 -17.19
C HIS A 110 6.17 -0.63 -18.03
N GLU A 111 4.84 -0.68 -18.01
CA GLU A 111 4.05 -1.58 -18.88
C GLU A 111 4.40 -1.32 -20.34
N GLU A 112 4.41 -0.06 -20.75
CA GLU A 112 4.72 0.35 -22.12
C GLU A 112 6.15 -0.06 -22.55
N ALA A 113 7.13 0.11 -21.66
CA ALA A 113 8.50 -0.28 -21.95
C ALA A 113 8.66 -1.80 -22.05
N SER A 114 7.91 -2.56 -21.25
CA SER A 114 7.92 -4.02 -21.27
C SER A 114 7.33 -4.56 -22.58
N VAL A 115 6.19 -4.03 -23.00
CA VAL A 115 5.58 -4.37 -24.30
C VAL A 115 6.49 -3.99 -25.46
N HIS A 116 7.04 -2.77 -25.45
CA HIS A 116 7.98 -2.31 -26.47
C HIS A 116 9.20 -3.22 -26.60
N LEU A 117 9.80 -3.66 -25.47
CA LEU A 117 10.93 -4.58 -25.49
C LEU A 117 10.55 -5.92 -26.11
N MET A 118 9.36 -6.45 -25.80
CA MET A 118 8.99 -7.81 -26.17
C MET A 118 8.32 -7.91 -27.55
N THR A 119 7.90 -6.78 -28.16
CA THR A 119 7.22 -6.75 -29.47
C THR A 119 8.01 -7.44 -30.56
N ASP A 120 9.34 -7.27 -30.58
CA ASP A 120 10.22 -7.87 -31.60
C ASP A 120 11.01 -9.10 -31.10
N VAL A 121 10.74 -9.55 -29.89
CA VAL A 121 11.49 -10.63 -29.22
C VAL A 121 10.65 -11.89 -29.06
N ALA A 122 9.36 -11.73 -28.74
CA ALA A 122 8.45 -12.84 -28.44
C ALA A 122 7.34 -12.92 -29.50
N ASP A 123 7.68 -13.40 -30.69
CA ASP A 123 6.82 -13.47 -31.87
C ASP A 123 6.16 -14.83 -32.12
N SER A 124 6.51 -15.86 -31.34
CA SER A 124 5.97 -17.22 -31.45
C SER A 124 5.42 -17.74 -30.12
N TYR A 125 4.30 -18.46 -30.17
CA TYR A 125 3.69 -19.12 -29.02
C TYR A 125 4.67 -20.01 -28.24
N THR A 126 5.71 -20.54 -28.88
CA THR A 126 6.71 -21.40 -28.23
C THR A 126 7.62 -20.68 -27.25
N GLN A 127 7.60 -19.34 -27.24
CA GLN A 127 8.40 -18.50 -26.33
C GLN A 127 7.63 -18.17 -25.04
N TYR A 128 6.35 -18.46 -24.97
CA TYR A 128 5.47 -18.20 -23.80
C TYR A 128 5.30 -19.45 -22.93
N PRO A 129 5.01 -19.33 -21.63
CA PRO A 129 4.99 -18.07 -20.87
C PRO A 129 6.39 -17.61 -20.46
N PHE A 130 6.53 -16.33 -20.16
CA PHE A 130 7.74 -15.78 -19.55
C PHE A 130 7.43 -14.58 -18.67
N MET A 131 8.35 -14.23 -17.77
CA MET A 131 8.30 -13.02 -16.95
C MET A 131 9.64 -12.28 -17.04
N ILE A 132 9.56 -10.97 -17.24
CA ILE A 132 10.68 -10.04 -17.08
C ILE A 132 10.40 -9.11 -15.90
N TYR A 133 11.44 -8.70 -15.16
CA TYR A 133 11.30 -7.78 -14.06
C TYR A 133 12.49 -6.83 -13.95
N GLN A 134 12.29 -5.72 -13.28
CA GLN A 134 13.36 -4.80 -12.94
C GLN A 134 13.25 -4.34 -11.49
N ILE A 135 14.33 -3.78 -10.96
CA ILE A 135 14.37 -2.98 -9.74
C ILE A 135 14.90 -1.60 -10.12
N GLN A 136 14.01 -0.62 -10.26
CA GLN A 136 14.33 0.66 -10.86
C GLN A 136 13.58 1.80 -10.18
N THR A 137 14.16 2.99 -10.23
CA THR A 137 13.53 4.24 -9.80
C THR A 137 12.25 4.52 -10.58
N LYS A 138 11.24 4.98 -9.84
CA LYS A 138 9.99 5.52 -10.38
C LYS A 138 9.83 6.95 -9.91
N PHE A 139 9.14 7.75 -10.70
CA PHE A 139 8.71 9.08 -10.31
C PHE A 139 7.20 9.21 -10.51
N ARG A 140 6.50 9.59 -9.42
CA ARG A 140 5.07 9.94 -9.43
C ARG A 140 4.93 11.30 -8.78
N ASP A 141 4.35 12.28 -9.46
CA ASP A 141 4.16 13.62 -8.89
C ASP A 141 3.01 13.63 -7.88
N GLU A 142 3.26 12.92 -6.79
CA GLU A 142 2.33 12.68 -5.70
C GLU A 142 1.97 13.99 -4.99
N PRO A 143 0.69 14.38 -4.95
CA PRO A 143 0.29 15.66 -4.35
C PRO A 143 0.39 15.66 -2.82
N ARG A 144 0.30 14.49 -2.15
CA ARG A 144 0.21 14.35 -0.70
C ARG A 144 1.27 13.41 -0.15
N CYS A 145 2.54 13.77 -0.29
CA CYS A 145 3.65 13.02 0.30
C CYS A 145 3.58 13.06 1.82
N ARG A 146 3.75 11.91 2.48
CA ARG A 146 3.73 11.79 3.94
C ARG A 146 4.37 10.49 4.44
N GLY A 147 4.65 10.43 5.75
CA GLY A 147 5.14 9.21 6.41
C GLY A 147 6.55 8.81 5.99
N GLY A 148 7.45 9.76 5.70
CA GLY A 148 8.82 9.44 5.29
C GLY A 148 8.84 8.69 3.97
N LEU A 149 9.29 7.41 3.97
CA LEU A 149 9.35 6.57 2.76
C LEU A 149 8.03 5.85 2.42
N ILE A 150 6.94 6.07 3.18
CA ILE A 150 5.65 5.42 2.90
C ILE A 150 5.01 5.98 1.63
N ARG A 151 4.91 7.31 1.51
CA ARG A 151 4.32 7.96 0.34
C ARG A 151 5.21 9.10 -0.16
N VAL A 152 5.88 8.84 -1.27
CA VAL A 152 6.96 9.67 -1.82
C VAL A 152 6.78 9.86 -3.33
N ARG A 153 7.49 10.85 -3.89
CA ARG A 153 7.50 11.11 -5.34
C ARG A 153 8.51 10.26 -6.07
N GLU A 154 9.71 10.12 -5.53
CA GLU A 154 10.79 9.32 -6.12
C GLU A 154 11.09 8.11 -5.25
N PHE A 155 11.06 6.91 -5.82
CA PHE A 155 11.26 5.67 -5.09
C PHE A 155 11.73 4.52 -5.99
N THR A 156 12.39 3.54 -5.38
CA THR A 156 12.74 2.28 -6.06
C THR A 156 11.57 1.30 -5.96
N MET A 157 11.18 0.72 -7.11
CA MET A 157 10.18 -0.32 -7.21
C MET A 157 10.77 -1.54 -7.90
N LYS A 158 10.48 -2.75 -7.39
CA LYS A 158 10.49 -3.95 -8.22
C LYS A 158 9.17 -3.99 -8.97
N ASP A 159 9.24 -3.95 -10.26
CA ASP A 159 8.11 -4.18 -11.15
C ASP A 159 8.40 -5.33 -12.12
N ALA A 160 7.47 -6.26 -12.22
CA ALA A 160 7.55 -7.45 -13.04
C ALA A 160 6.36 -7.52 -13.99
N TYR A 161 6.57 -8.10 -15.15
CA TYR A 161 5.60 -8.22 -16.24
C TYR A 161 5.67 -9.63 -16.78
N SER A 162 4.56 -10.36 -16.73
CA SER A 162 4.44 -11.69 -17.29
C SER A 162 3.58 -11.68 -18.55
N PHE A 163 3.89 -12.57 -19.49
CA PHE A 163 3.23 -12.66 -20.78
C PHE A 163 2.80 -14.10 -21.04
N HIS A 164 1.55 -14.28 -21.50
CA HIS A 164 0.88 -15.56 -21.59
C HIS A 164 0.07 -15.69 -22.87
N THR A 165 -0.14 -16.93 -23.33
CA THR A 165 -1.00 -17.24 -24.48
C THR A 165 -2.44 -17.55 -24.08
N SER A 166 -2.71 -17.82 -22.81
CA SER A 166 -4.07 -18.11 -22.30
C SER A 166 -4.32 -17.49 -20.93
N GLN A 167 -5.58 -17.27 -20.61
CA GLN A 167 -6.01 -16.78 -19.29
C GLN A 167 -5.70 -17.78 -18.18
N GLU A 168 -5.85 -19.08 -18.45
CA GLU A 168 -5.52 -20.13 -17.48
C GLU A 168 -4.04 -20.13 -17.10
N ASP A 169 -3.16 -19.97 -18.06
CA ASP A 169 -1.72 -19.88 -17.81
C ASP A 169 -1.36 -18.62 -17.00
N LEU A 170 -1.98 -17.46 -17.30
CA LEU A 170 -1.84 -16.26 -16.47
C LEU A 170 -2.29 -16.52 -15.04
N GLU A 171 -3.43 -17.17 -14.81
CA GLU A 171 -3.96 -17.45 -13.47
C GLU A 171 -3.01 -18.35 -12.68
N GLN A 172 -2.45 -19.38 -13.28
CA GLN A 172 -1.46 -20.24 -12.64
C GLN A 172 -0.18 -19.47 -12.29
N TYR A 173 0.32 -18.65 -13.21
CA TYR A 173 1.51 -17.84 -12.97
C TYR A 173 1.26 -16.74 -11.92
N TYR A 174 0.08 -16.15 -11.91
CA TYR A 174 -0.37 -15.19 -10.92
C TYR A 174 -0.31 -15.77 -9.50
N MET A 175 -0.73 -17.01 -9.32
CA MET A 175 -0.63 -17.70 -8.03
C MET A 175 0.82 -17.99 -7.64
N ARG A 176 1.72 -18.30 -8.58
CA ARG A 176 3.17 -18.40 -8.30
C ARG A 176 3.74 -17.07 -7.78
N CYS A 177 3.33 -15.95 -8.38
CA CYS A 177 3.70 -14.62 -7.92
C CYS A 177 3.11 -14.32 -6.54
N TYR A 178 1.85 -14.68 -6.29
CA TYR A 178 1.18 -14.54 -4.99
C TYR A 178 1.98 -15.23 -3.88
N GLU A 179 2.38 -16.46 -4.07
CA GLU A 179 3.20 -17.20 -3.12
C GLU A 179 4.60 -16.62 -2.96
N ALA A 180 5.24 -16.18 -4.06
CA ALA A 180 6.53 -15.53 -4.00
C ALA A 180 6.51 -14.25 -3.16
N TYR A 181 5.44 -13.46 -3.25
CA TYR A 181 5.25 -12.26 -2.42
C TYR A 181 5.10 -12.60 -0.94
N ASN A 182 4.32 -13.62 -0.59
CA ASN A 182 4.23 -14.10 0.80
C ASN A 182 5.61 -14.47 1.35
N ARG A 183 6.45 -15.15 0.54
CA ARG A 183 7.82 -15.47 0.92
C ARG A 183 8.70 -14.24 1.07
N ILE A 184 8.59 -13.25 0.17
CA ILE A 184 9.34 -12.00 0.27
C ILE A 184 9.04 -11.30 1.59
N TYR A 185 7.76 -11.13 1.95
CA TYR A 185 7.36 -10.46 3.17
C TYR A 185 7.79 -11.23 4.43
N ALA A 186 7.61 -12.54 4.45
CA ALA A 186 8.07 -13.40 5.55
C ALA A 186 9.58 -13.31 5.76
N ARG A 187 10.36 -13.36 4.67
CA ARG A 187 11.83 -13.21 4.70
C ARG A 187 12.28 -11.81 5.11
N CYS A 188 11.50 -10.78 4.78
CA CYS A 188 11.72 -9.40 5.25
C CYS A 188 11.28 -9.19 6.71
N GLY A 189 10.70 -10.21 7.36
CA GLY A 189 10.31 -10.19 8.76
C GLY A 189 8.91 -9.67 9.05
N VAL A 190 8.04 -9.53 8.03
CA VAL A 190 6.64 -9.11 8.15
C VAL A 190 5.68 -10.16 7.57
N PRO A 191 5.64 -11.38 8.15
CA PRO A 191 4.77 -12.46 7.68
C PRO A 191 3.28 -12.15 7.87
N GLU A 192 2.94 -11.14 8.67
CA GLU A 192 1.57 -10.66 8.93
C GLU A 192 1.00 -9.80 7.80
N VAL A 193 1.78 -9.50 6.77
CA VAL A 193 1.27 -8.86 5.56
C VAL A 193 0.23 -9.77 4.92
N VAL A 194 -0.96 -9.21 4.64
CA VAL A 194 -2.09 -9.94 4.08
C VAL A 194 -2.40 -9.47 2.66
N ALA A 195 -2.70 -10.40 1.77
CA ALA A 195 -3.24 -10.08 0.47
C ALA A 195 -4.74 -9.81 0.57
N VAL A 196 -5.21 -8.73 -0.02
CA VAL A 196 -6.61 -8.31 -0.06
C VAL A 196 -7.06 -8.12 -1.50
N ALA A 197 -8.29 -8.51 -1.82
CA ALA A 197 -8.88 -8.21 -3.12
C ALA A 197 -9.00 -6.70 -3.30
N SER A 198 -8.60 -6.19 -4.47
CA SER A 198 -8.56 -4.76 -4.75
C SER A 198 -9.20 -4.40 -6.09
N ASP A 199 -9.49 -3.11 -6.27
CA ASP A 199 -9.86 -2.55 -7.57
C ASP A 199 -8.60 -2.36 -8.43
N SER A 200 -8.69 -2.68 -9.73
CA SER A 200 -7.55 -2.58 -10.63
C SER A 200 -7.22 -1.13 -11.08
N GLY A 201 -8.11 -0.19 -10.82
CA GLY A 201 -7.94 1.23 -11.07
C GLY A 201 -7.42 1.56 -12.47
N MET A 202 -6.49 2.52 -12.54
CA MET A 202 -5.86 2.95 -13.80
C MET A 202 -5.04 1.87 -14.50
N MET A 203 -4.59 0.83 -13.78
CA MET A 203 -3.83 -0.28 -14.36
C MET A 203 -4.71 -1.10 -15.30
N GLY A 204 -5.97 -1.27 -14.96
CA GLY A 204 -6.94 -2.08 -15.68
C GLY A 204 -6.78 -3.58 -15.37
N GLY A 205 -7.65 -4.39 -15.97
CA GLY A 205 -7.72 -5.83 -15.71
C GLY A 205 -8.91 -6.21 -14.85
N LYS A 206 -9.09 -7.51 -14.59
CA LYS A 206 -10.27 -8.04 -13.89
C LYS A 206 -10.00 -8.47 -12.45
N VAL A 207 -8.76 -8.83 -12.15
CA VAL A 207 -8.36 -9.36 -10.84
C VAL A 207 -7.12 -8.65 -10.37
N SER A 208 -7.17 -8.17 -9.14
CA SER A 208 -6.00 -7.59 -8.47
C SER A 208 -6.01 -7.90 -6.99
N HIS A 209 -4.81 -7.99 -6.41
CA HIS A 209 -4.60 -8.05 -4.97
C HIS A 209 -3.57 -7.02 -4.56
N GLU A 210 -3.84 -6.39 -3.43
CA GLU A 210 -2.90 -5.56 -2.71
C GLU A 210 -2.39 -6.30 -1.48
N TYR A 211 -1.11 -6.13 -1.18
CA TYR A 211 -0.50 -6.68 0.02
C TYR A 211 -0.43 -5.59 1.07
N MET A 212 -1.12 -5.81 2.19
CA MET A 212 -1.35 -4.81 3.23
C MET A 212 -0.67 -5.21 4.53
N LEU A 213 0.17 -4.33 5.06
CA LEU A 213 0.58 -4.41 6.46
C LEU A 213 -0.52 -3.72 7.30
N LEU A 214 -1.24 -4.49 8.12
CA LEU A 214 -2.30 -3.96 8.97
C LEU A 214 -1.67 -3.13 10.11
N THR A 215 -2.03 -1.86 10.19
CA THR A 215 -1.52 -0.91 11.19
C THR A 215 -2.40 0.34 11.24
N ASP A 216 -2.59 0.91 12.44
CA ASP A 216 -3.43 2.09 12.66
C ASP A 216 -2.96 3.34 11.92
N VAL A 217 -1.66 3.41 11.59
CA VAL A 217 -1.09 4.53 10.82
C VAL A 217 -1.26 4.35 9.30
N GLY A 218 -1.86 3.24 8.86
CA GLY A 218 -2.15 2.96 7.46
C GLY A 218 -3.10 3.98 6.83
N GLU A 219 -2.97 4.19 5.54
CA GLU A 219 -3.80 5.13 4.78
C GLU A 219 -5.07 4.48 4.25
N ASP A 220 -4.98 3.20 3.88
CA ASP A 220 -6.05 2.47 3.24
C ASP A 220 -6.96 1.81 4.28
N THR A 221 -8.25 1.76 3.97
CA THR A 221 -9.22 1.05 4.80
C THR A 221 -9.43 -0.35 4.23
N ILE A 222 -9.19 -1.35 5.08
CA ILE A 222 -9.29 -2.76 4.73
C ILE A 222 -10.53 -3.35 5.37
N VAL A 223 -11.30 -4.09 4.60
CA VAL A 223 -12.51 -4.79 5.02
C VAL A 223 -12.18 -6.25 5.25
N LEU A 224 -12.45 -6.72 6.45
CA LEU A 224 -12.08 -8.04 6.95
C LEU A 224 -13.31 -8.74 7.53
N CYS A 225 -13.26 -10.07 7.65
CA CYS A 225 -14.30 -10.86 8.30
C CYS A 225 -13.75 -11.54 9.55
N HIS A 226 -14.52 -11.55 10.65
CA HIS A 226 -14.15 -12.26 11.88
C HIS A 226 -14.30 -13.79 11.77
N ASP A 227 -15.15 -14.28 10.85
CA ASP A 227 -15.56 -15.69 10.77
C ASP A 227 -14.95 -16.47 9.61
N CYS A 228 -14.31 -15.80 8.65
CA CYS A 228 -13.65 -16.44 7.51
C CYS A 228 -12.48 -15.60 6.98
N ASP A 229 -11.79 -16.12 5.96
CA ASP A 229 -10.60 -15.46 5.38
C ASP A 229 -10.92 -14.35 4.37
N TYR A 230 -12.15 -13.83 4.35
CA TYR A 230 -12.51 -12.72 3.46
C TYR A 230 -11.74 -11.46 3.80
N ARG A 231 -11.08 -10.90 2.77
CA ARG A 231 -10.27 -9.68 2.84
C ARG A 231 -10.40 -8.91 1.53
N ALA A 232 -10.71 -7.62 1.62
CA ALA A 232 -10.75 -6.72 0.47
C ALA A 232 -10.35 -5.31 0.90
N ASN A 233 -9.87 -4.48 -0.05
CA ASN A 233 -9.80 -3.06 0.24
C ASN A 233 -11.23 -2.45 0.20
N MET A 234 -11.41 -1.29 0.82
CA MET A 234 -12.71 -0.62 0.88
C MET A 234 -13.29 -0.33 -0.52
N GLU A 235 -12.42 -0.09 -1.50
CA GLU A 235 -12.81 0.27 -2.86
C GLU A 235 -13.46 -0.89 -3.62
N ALA A 236 -13.03 -2.12 -3.33
CA ALA A 236 -13.55 -3.34 -3.96
C ALA A 236 -14.62 -4.08 -3.12
N ALA A 237 -14.65 -3.85 -1.79
CA ALA A 237 -15.52 -4.61 -0.89
C ALA A 237 -17.01 -4.34 -1.16
N PRO A 238 -17.85 -5.38 -1.43
CA PRO A 238 -19.29 -5.19 -1.58
C PRO A 238 -19.93 -4.76 -0.25
N CYS A 239 -20.94 -3.91 -0.33
CA CYS A 239 -21.77 -3.52 0.80
C CYS A 239 -23.01 -4.39 0.86
N LEU A 240 -22.99 -5.42 1.70
CA LEU A 240 -24.11 -6.34 1.87
C LEU A 240 -24.75 -6.13 3.24
N LEU A 241 -26.08 -6.09 3.27
CA LEU A 241 -26.86 -5.85 4.47
C LEU A 241 -28.26 -6.45 4.36
N ASN A 242 -28.94 -6.61 5.48
CA ASN A 242 -30.36 -6.94 5.55
C ASN A 242 -31.14 -5.69 5.92
N ASN A 243 -32.23 -5.43 5.19
CA ASN A 243 -33.14 -4.34 5.49
C ASN A 243 -34.36 -4.82 6.28
N GLU A 244 -34.84 -3.98 7.19
CA GLU A 244 -36.21 -4.06 7.71
C GLU A 244 -37.13 -3.41 6.67
N ALA A 245 -38.10 -4.12 6.16
CA ALA A 245 -39.00 -3.63 5.09
C ALA A 245 -39.79 -2.38 5.54
N GLY A 246 -40.25 -2.37 6.76
CA GLY A 246 -41.22 -1.38 7.26
C GLY A 246 -42.66 -1.64 6.77
N GLU A 247 -43.61 -0.82 7.20
CA GLU A 247 -45.00 -0.89 6.75
C GLU A 247 -45.28 0.18 5.70
N ILE A 248 -45.93 -0.19 4.61
CA ILE A 248 -46.32 0.75 3.56
C ILE A 248 -47.30 1.78 4.13
N ALA A 249 -46.95 3.07 3.99
CA ALA A 249 -47.75 4.18 4.40
C ALA A 249 -47.98 5.17 3.24
N PRO A 250 -48.98 6.04 3.29
CA PRO A 250 -49.16 7.12 2.31
C PRO A 250 -47.91 8.03 2.25
N LEU A 251 -47.65 8.57 1.05
CA LEU A 251 -46.64 9.59 0.86
C LEU A 251 -47.18 10.92 1.44
N GLU A 252 -46.52 11.46 2.44
CA GLU A 252 -46.90 12.72 3.07
C GLU A 252 -45.73 13.70 3.05
N LYS A 253 -46.01 14.96 2.67
CA LYS A 253 -45.05 16.04 2.73
C LYS A 253 -45.15 16.70 4.12
N VAL A 254 -44.03 16.77 4.83
CA VAL A 254 -43.93 17.31 6.19
C VAL A 254 -42.98 18.49 6.24
N ASP A 255 -43.29 19.48 7.07
CA ASP A 255 -42.41 20.61 7.33
C ASP A 255 -41.28 20.20 8.29
N THR A 256 -40.05 20.49 7.89
CA THR A 256 -38.81 20.16 8.63
C THR A 256 -37.87 21.36 8.60
N PRO A 257 -38.23 22.46 9.28
CA PRO A 257 -37.49 23.71 9.21
C PRO A 257 -36.07 23.57 9.72
N ASP A 258 -35.10 24.01 8.91
CA ASP A 258 -33.65 23.96 9.20
C ASP A 258 -33.05 22.54 9.40
N VAL A 259 -33.79 21.47 9.08
CA VAL A 259 -33.35 20.07 9.23
C VAL A 259 -32.65 19.59 7.94
N LYS A 260 -31.34 19.69 7.89
CA LYS A 260 -30.53 19.43 6.67
C LYS A 260 -29.66 18.17 6.76
N THR A 261 -29.39 17.66 7.97
CA THR A 261 -28.59 16.46 8.17
C THR A 261 -29.46 15.25 8.49
N ILE A 262 -28.91 14.04 8.26
CA ILE A 262 -29.61 12.80 8.61
C ILE A 262 -29.82 12.72 10.13
N GLU A 263 -28.83 13.14 10.92
CA GLU A 263 -28.90 13.15 12.39
C GLU A 263 -30.06 14.07 12.88
N ASP A 264 -30.16 15.28 12.34
CA ASP A 264 -31.22 16.22 12.70
C ASP A 264 -32.60 15.70 12.26
N LEU A 265 -32.67 15.10 11.06
CA LEU A 265 -33.90 14.50 10.54
C LEU A 265 -34.38 13.35 11.41
N CYS A 266 -33.45 12.45 11.80
CA CYS A 266 -33.76 11.33 12.69
C CYS A 266 -34.22 11.81 14.08
N ALA A 267 -33.59 12.83 14.62
CA ALA A 267 -33.98 13.44 15.90
C ALA A 267 -35.36 14.10 15.81
N PHE A 268 -35.63 14.85 14.73
CA PHE A 268 -36.88 15.60 14.53
C PHE A 268 -38.08 14.65 14.35
N LEU A 269 -37.95 13.63 13.47
CA LEU A 269 -39.02 12.69 13.15
C LEU A 269 -39.04 11.46 14.06
N LYS A 270 -38.05 11.28 14.95
CA LYS A 270 -37.88 10.11 15.84
C LYS A 270 -37.80 8.79 15.09
N ILE A 271 -36.97 8.77 14.04
CA ILE A 271 -36.72 7.63 13.16
C ILE A 271 -35.27 7.19 13.22
N LYS A 272 -34.97 6.00 12.70
CA LYS A 272 -33.60 5.50 12.57
C LYS A 272 -32.98 5.98 11.24
N PRO A 273 -31.64 6.17 11.15
CA PRO A 273 -30.97 6.49 9.89
C PRO A 273 -31.24 5.49 8.75
N GLN A 274 -31.44 4.21 9.08
CA GLN A 274 -31.79 3.15 8.13
C GLN A 274 -33.15 3.34 7.44
N GLN A 275 -34.00 4.20 8.02
CA GLN A 275 -35.31 4.54 7.49
C GLN A 275 -35.29 5.79 6.58
N THR A 276 -34.11 6.27 6.22
CA THR A 276 -33.95 7.46 5.37
C THR A 276 -33.30 7.10 4.03
N CYS A 277 -33.73 7.80 3.00
CA CYS A 277 -33.14 7.79 1.66
C CYS A 277 -32.46 9.15 1.44
N LYS A 278 -31.14 9.23 1.66
CA LYS A 278 -30.38 10.45 1.49
C LYS A 278 -29.86 10.60 0.06
N ALA A 279 -29.74 11.86 -0.39
CA ALA A 279 -29.12 12.24 -1.65
C ALA A 279 -27.66 12.63 -1.43
N VAL A 280 -26.72 11.99 -2.14
CA VAL A 280 -25.32 12.40 -2.22
C VAL A 280 -25.03 12.90 -3.62
N MET A 281 -24.48 14.10 -3.74
CA MET A 281 -24.41 14.83 -5.00
C MET A 281 -22.99 14.90 -5.52
N TYR A 282 -22.83 14.53 -6.79
CA TYR A 282 -21.58 14.61 -7.55
C TYR A 282 -21.81 15.36 -8.86
N GLN A 283 -20.72 15.80 -9.49
CA GLN A 283 -20.68 16.30 -10.86
C GLN A 283 -19.65 15.52 -11.66
N ARG A 284 -19.94 15.28 -12.95
CA ARG A 284 -18.97 14.68 -13.88
C ARG A 284 -17.87 15.67 -14.19
N ASN A 285 -16.62 15.22 -14.22
CA ASN A 285 -15.46 16.08 -14.53
C ASN A 285 -15.48 16.60 -15.98
N ALA A 286 -16.20 15.93 -16.88
CA ALA A 286 -16.21 16.25 -18.31
C ALA A 286 -17.09 17.45 -18.66
N ASP A 287 -18.22 17.64 -17.97
CA ASP A 287 -19.27 18.59 -18.37
C ASP A 287 -20.04 19.20 -17.19
N ASP A 288 -19.58 18.96 -15.96
CA ASP A 288 -20.20 19.39 -14.70
C ASP A 288 -21.69 18.96 -14.56
N SER A 289 -22.15 17.96 -15.33
CA SER A 289 -23.49 17.43 -15.20
C SER A 289 -23.69 16.72 -13.86
N PHE A 290 -24.86 16.94 -13.23
CA PHE A 290 -25.15 16.37 -11.91
C PHE A 290 -25.38 14.87 -11.92
N VAL A 291 -24.82 14.20 -10.93
CA VAL A 291 -25.06 12.80 -10.58
C VAL A 291 -25.55 12.77 -9.14
N ILE A 292 -26.75 12.29 -8.91
CA ILE A 292 -27.32 12.15 -7.57
C ILE A 292 -27.42 10.67 -7.22
N VAL A 293 -26.75 10.28 -6.15
CA VAL A 293 -26.81 8.93 -5.58
C VAL A 293 -27.78 8.93 -4.42
N PHE A 294 -28.85 8.15 -4.55
CA PHE A 294 -29.76 7.85 -3.45
C PHE A 294 -29.29 6.60 -2.71
N ILE A 295 -29.05 6.74 -1.42
CA ILE A 295 -28.44 5.72 -0.56
C ILE A 295 -29.12 5.73 0.82
N ARG A 296 -29.08 4.62 1.55
CA ARG A 296 -29.60 4.53 2.91
C ARG A 296 -28.82 5.50 3.83
N GLY A 297 -29.54 6.21 4.71
CA GLY A 297 -29.00 7.37 5.40
C GLY A 297 -27.79 7.13 6.31
N ASP A 298 -27.62 5.90 6.80
CA ASP A 298 -26.48 5.50 7.64
C ASP A 298 -25.20 5.12 6.87
N LEU A 299 -25.25 5.10 5.51
CA LEU A 299 -24.15 4.67 4.67
C LEU A 299 -23.52 5.83 3.89
N ASP A 300 -22.29 5.63 3.45
CA ASP A 300 -21.54 6.56 2.60
C ASP A 300 -21.28 5.98 1.22
N VAL A 301 -21.22 6.87 0.22
CA VAL A 301 -20.91 6.49 -1.15
C VAL A 301 -19.42 6.13 -1.27
N ASN A 302 -19.15 5.04 -1.96
CA ASN A 302 -17.83 4.65 -2.42
C ASN A 302 -17.60 5.26 -3.82
N GLU A 303 -16.78 6.30 -3.91
CA GLU A 303 -16.56 7.02 -5.16
C GLU A 303 -15.92 6.16 -6.25
N THR A 304 -15.08 5.20 -5.88
CA THR A 304 -14.46 4.27 -6.84
C THR A 304 -15.53 3.37 -7.49
N LYS A 305 -16.44 2.80 -6.69
CA LYS A 305 -17.57 2.02 -7.24
C LYS A 305 -18.47 2.88 -8.11
N LEU A 306 -18.75 4.12 -7.70
CA LEU A 306 -19.56 5.05 -8.46
C LEU A 306 -18.92 5.39 -9.82
N ARG A 307 -17.62 5.72 -9.85
CA ARG A 307 -16.87 5.97 -11.08
C ARG A 307 -16.85 4.76 -12.00
N ASN A 308 -16.64 3.57 -11.45
CA ASN A 308 -16.64 2.31 -12.19
C ASN A 308 -18.01 2.03 -12.84
N TYR A 309 -19.10 2.33 -12.13
CA TYR A 309 -20.45 2.19 -12.66
C TYR A 309 -20.73 3.21 -13.77
N LEU A 310 -20.44 4.48 -13.53
CA LEU A 310 -20.69 5.57 -14.49
C LEU A 310 -19.76 5.56 -15.70
N LYS A 311 -18.63 4.84 -15.63
CA LYS A 311 -17.52 4.92 -16.61
C LYS A 311 -17.02 6.35 -16.82
N ALA A 312 -17.06 7.18 -15.77
CA ALA A 312 -16.72 8.58 -15.79
C ALA A 312 -16.14 9.05 -14.45
N GLU A 313 -15.21 9.97 -14.50
CA GLU A 313 -14.68 10.64 -13.31
C GLU A 313 -15.72 11.63 -12.76
N VAL A 314 -15.83 11.68 -11.44
CA VAL A 314 -16.74 12.56 -10.72
C VAL A 314 -16.03 13.25 -9.55
N HIS A 315 -16.56 14.41 -9.16
CA HIS A 315 -16.16 15.14 -7.96
C HIS A 315 -17.41 15.53 -7.13
N PRO A 316 -17.29 15.84 -5.84
CA PRO A 316 -18.38 16.36 -5.03
C PRO A 316 -19.01 17.58 -5.67
N ALA A 317 -20.34 17.61 -5.77
CA ALA A 317 -21.04 18.66 -6.49
C ALA A 317 -20.95 20.02 -5.80
N ILE A 318 -20.83 21.08 -6.60
CA ILE A 318 -21.01 22.45 -6.15
C ILE A 318 -22.44 22.86 -6.47
N VAL A 319 -23.29 22.89 -5.44
CA VAL A 319 -24.71 23.28 -5.58
C VAL A 319 -24.84 24.79 -5.49
N THR A 320 -25.37 25.40 -6.53
CA THR A 320 -25.69 26.87 -6.60
C THR A 320 -27.19 27.06 -6.57
N GLU A 321 -27.66 28.29 -6.30
CA GLU A 321 -29.08 28.64 -6.31
C GLU A 321 -29.76 28.39 -7.67
N ASP A 322 -29.03 28.56 -8.77
CA ASP A 322 -29.54 28.34 -10.14
C ASP A 322 -29.57 26.85 -10.55
N SER A 323 -29.01 25.92 -9.74
CA SER A 323 -28.94 24.50 -10.07
C SER A 323 -30.31 23.79 -10.04
N GLY A 324 -31.32 24.41 -9.41
CA GLY A 324 -32.60 23.75 -9.13
C GLY A 324 -32.52 22.59 -8.13
N ILE A 325 -31.37 22.45 -7.44
CA ILE A 325 -31.13 21.41 -6.42
C ILE A 325 -31.21 22.04 -5.03
N HIS A 326 -31.96 21.43 -4.14
CA HIS A 326 -32.16 21.90 -2.78
C HIS A 326 -31.25 21.12 -1.81
N ALA A 327 -30.04 21.62 -1.55
CA ALA A 327 -29.07 20.98 -0.66
C ALA A 327 -29.67 20.73 0.73
N GLY A 328 -29.61 19.49 1.22
CA GLY A 328 -30.22 19.04 2.47
C GLY A 328 -31.68 18.59 2.33
N PHE A 329 -32.37 18.95 1.22
CA PHE A 329 -33.78 18.63 0.99
C PHE A 329 -34.05 17.93 -0.36
N THR A 330 -32.99 17.44 -1.01
CA THR A 330 -33.10 16.73 -2.30
C THR A 330 -33.61 15.32 -2.10
N GLY A 331 -34.61 14.93 -2.89
CA GLY A 331 -35.17 13.58 -2.93
C GLY A 331 -35.42 13.12 -4.36
N PRO A 332 -35.87 11.87 -4.57
CA PRO A 332 -36.09 11.31 -5.91
C PRO A 332 -37.26 11.93 -6.68
N ILE A 333 -38.19 12.60 -5.97
CA ILE A 333 -39.37 13.24 -6.58
C ILE A 333 -39.11 14.71 -6.80
N GLY A 334 -39.26 15.19 -8.03
CA GLY A 334 -39.13 16.62 -8.37
C GLY A 334 -37.72 17.08 -8.73
N LEU A 335 -36.84 16.16 -9.14
CA LEU A 335 -35.52 16.50 -9.64
C LEU A 335 -35.54 17.29 -10.95
N PRO A 336 -34.59 18.22 -11.18
CA PRO A 336 -34.42 18.90 -12.47
C PRO A 336 -34.16 17.90 -13.62
N GLU A 337 -34.50 18.30 -14.84
CA GLU A 337 -34.15 17.53 -16.03
C GLU A 337 -32.64 17.45 -16.24
N GLY A 338 -32.14 16.33 -16.81
CA GLY A 338 -30.73 16.11 -17.14
C GLY A 338 -29.84 15.61 -16.01
N VAL A 339 -30.43 15.38 -14.82
CA VAL A 339 -29.68 14.76 -13.69
C VAL A 339 -29.55 13.26 -13.91
N THR A 340 -28.34 12.72 -13.76
CA THR A 340 -28.12 11.27 -13.68
C THR A 340 -28.46 10.78 -12.28
N VAL A 341 -29.36 9.80 -12.17
CA VAL A 341 -29.79 9.24 -10.88
C VAL A 341 -29.26 7.83 -10.71
N VAL A 342 -28.69 7.54 -9.55
CA VAL A 342 -28.20 6.23 -9.15
C VAL A 342 -28.88 5.80 -7.86
N TYR A 343 -29.48 4.61 -7.82
CA TYR A 343 -30.09 4.04 -6.61
C TYR A 343 -29.16 2.96 -6.06
N ASP A 344 -28.68 3.17 -4.82
CA ASP A 344 -27.83 2.20 -4.17
C ASP A 344 -28.62 0.95 -3.72
N SER A 345 -27.95 -0.20 -3.76
CA SER A 345 -28.50 -1.49 -3.36
C SER A 345 -29.00 -1.54 -1.92
N SER A 346 -28.50 -0.66 -1.05
CA SER A 346 -28.95 -0.54 0.33
C SER A 346 -30.40 -0.11 0.51
N LEU A 347 -31.02 0.46 -0.52
CA LEU A 347 -32.43 0.85 -0.51
C LEU A 347 -33.39 -0.28 -0.92
N LYS A 348 -32.86 -1.37 -1.43
CA LYS A 348 -33.68 -2.47 -1.95
C LYS A 348 -34.50 -3.16 -0.86
N GLY A 349 -35.79 -3.30 -1.07
CA GLY A 349 -36.71 -4.00 -0.17
C GLY A 349 -37.18 -3.20 1.05
N ILE A 350 -36.91 -1.90 1.09
CA ILE A 350 -37.46 -1.01 2.12
C ILE A 350 -38.78 -0.42 1.59
N GLU A 351 -39.84 -0.64 2.33
CA GLU A 351 -41.22 -0.24 1.96
C GLU A 351 -41.61 1.13 2.52
N TRP A 352 -40.86 1.63 3.51
CA TRP A 352 -41.12 2.91 4.15
C TRP A 352 -39.80 3.68 4.38
N LEU A 353 -39.71 4.83 3.73
CA LEU A 353 -38.54 5.72 3.83
C LEU A 353 -38.96 7.16 4.08
N VAL A 354 -38.02 7.95 4.58
CA VAL A 354 -38.07 9.42 4.60
C VAL A 354 -37.02 9.94 3.63
N THR A 355 -37.39 10.93 2.79
CA THR A 355 -36.48 11.54 1.80
C THR A 355 -36.79 13.02 1.61
N GLY A 356 -35.87 13.77 1.02
CA GLY A 356 -36.11 15.18 0.69
C GLY A 356 -37.28 15.37 -0.28
N ALA A 357 -37.94 16.52 -0.23
CA ALA A 357 -39.08 16.84 -1.08
C ALA A 357 -38.73 17.78 -2.24
N CYS A 358 -37.43 17.99 -2.53
CA CYS A 358 -36.95 18.99 -3.51
C CYS A 358 -37.52 20.41 -3.27
N GLU A 359 -37.77 20.71 -2.02
CA GLU A 359 -38.29 22.00 -1.55
C GLU A 359 -37.63 22.30 -0.20
N ASN A 360 -37.18 23.55 0.01
CA ASN A 360 -36.53 23.95 1.24
C ASN A 360 -37.44 23.69 2.45
N ASP A 361 -36.84 23.18 3.52
CA ASP A 361 -37.49 22.87 4.80
C ASP A 361 -38.61 21.84 4.72
N LYS A 362 -38.57 20.93 3.69
CA LYS A 362 -39.59 19.89 3.54
C LYS A 362 -38.98 18.53 3.21
N HIS A 363 -39.58 17.49 3.81
CA HIS A 363 -39.30 16.09 3.51
C HIS A 363 -40.60 15.34 3.18
N TYR A 364 -40.45 14.20 2.50
CA TYR A 364 -41.51 13.18 2.34
C TYR A 364 -41.31 12.09 3.38
N THR A 365 -42.39 11.71 4.07
CA THR A 365 -42.50 10.48 4.86
C THR A 365 -43.36 9.45 4.12
N GLY A 366 -43.21 8.16 4.43
CA GLY A 366 -43.92 7.11 3.75
C GLY A 366 -43.51 6.92 2.29
N PHE A 367 -42.32 7.38 1.92
CA PHE A 367 -41.79 7.23 0.55
C PHE A 367 -41.49 5.75 0.27
N ASN A 368 -41.95 5.28 -0.90
CA ASN A 368 -41.72 3.94 -1.40
C ASN A 368 -41.26 4.00 -2.86
N ILE A 369 -40.04 3.51 -3.13
CA ILE A 369 -39.42 3.62 -4.45
C ILE A 369 -40.26 2.96 -5.53
N ALA A 370 -40.78 1.75 -5.28
CA ALA A 370 -41.54 1.01 -6.27
C ALA A 370 -42.88 1.67 -6.62
N ARG A 371 -43.55 2.31 -5.62
CA ARG A 371 -44.82 3.00 -5.81
C ARG A 371 -44.64 4.40 -6.43
N ASP A 372 -43.68 5.17 -5.93
CA ASP A 372 -43.60 6.61 -6.17
C ASP A 372 -42.66 6.96 -7.35
N ILE A 373 -41.69 6.08 -7.64
CA ILE A 373 -40.74 6.24 -8.76
C ILE A 373 -40.98 5.17 -9.83
N GLY A 374 -41.32 3.94 -9.43
CA GLY A 374 -41.45 2.81 -10.31
C GLY A 374 -40.25 1.85 -10.27
N LYS A 375 -40.01 1.16 -11.39
CA LYS A 375 -38.91 0.22 -11.50
C LYS A 375 -37.57 0.98 -11.65
N VAL A 376 -36.62 0.69 -10.75
CA VAL A 376 -35.26 1.23 -10.78
C VAL A 376 -34.24 0.11 -10.79
N ASP A 377 -33.03 0.38 -11.32
CA ASP A 377 -31.89 -0.50 -11.22
C ASP A 377 -31.08 -0.14 -9.95
N TYR A 378 -30.88 -1.12 -9.10
CA TYR A 378 -30.10 -0.96 -7.88
C TYR A 378 -28.64 -1.37 -8.12
N VAL A 379 -27.71 -0.53 -7.70
CA VAL A 379 -26.26 -0.72 -7.87
C VAL A 379 -25.58 -0.66 -6.51
N ASP A 380 -24.60 -1.51 -6.26
CA ASP A 380 -23.76 -1.41 -5.06
C ASP A 380 -22.72 -0.30 -5.26
N VAL A 381 -23.00 0.88 -4.70
CA VAL A 381 -22.08 2.02 -4.65
C VAL A 381 -21.80 2.50 -3.22
N ALA A 382 -22.27 1.76 -2.22
CA ALA A 382 -21.98 2.07 -0.81
C ALA A 382 -20.62 1.55 -0.36
N LYS A 383 -20.02 2.21 0.64
CA LYS A 383 -18.89 1.67 1.39
C LYS A 383 -19.35 0.51 2.29
N ALA A 384 -18.54 -0.55 2.37
CA ALA A 384 -18.73 -1.58 3.38
C ALA A 384 -18.54 -0.97 4.79
N PHE A 385 -19.16 -1.57 5.80
CA PHE A 385 -19.19 -1.03 7.17
C PHE A 385 -19.10 -2.16 8.21
N ASP A 386 -18.75 -1.79 9.44
CA ASP A 386 -18.64 -2.72 10.57
C ASP A 386 -20.00 -3.33 10.91
N GLY A 387 -20.07 -4.66 10.99
CA GLY A 387 -21.32 -5.41 11.15
C GLY A 387 -22.05 -5.71 9.84
N GLY A 388 -21.52 -5.31 8.69
CA GLY A 388 -22.02 -5.70 7.37
C GLY A 388 -21.93 -7.21 7.13
N ILE A 389 -22.67 -7.71 6.15
CA ILE A 389 -22.71 -9.13 5.80
C ILE A 389 -21.48 -9.49 4.96
N CYS A 390 -20.74 -10.50 5.38
CA CYS A 390 -19.61 -11.03 4.63
C CYS A 390 -20.08 -11.70 3.34
N PRO A 391 -19.52 -11.36 2.16
CA PRO A 391 -19.94 -11.95 0.88
C PRO A 391 -19.55 -13.43 0.74
N VAL A 392 -18.63 -13.94 1.58
CA VAL A 392 -18.16 -15.33 1.52
C VAL A 392 -18.93 -16.23 2.50
N CYS A 393 -18.98 -15.87 3.79
CA CYS A 393 -19.64 -16.73 4.79
C CYS A 393 -21.10 -16.34 5.09
N GLY A 394 -21.59 -15.21 4.59
CA GLY A 394 -22.97 -14.74 4.77
C GLY A 394 -23.33 -14.24 6.17
N LYS A 395 -22.34 -14.11 7.07
CA LYS A 395 -22.56 -13.65 8.45
C LYS A 395 -22.36 -12.15 8.57
N PRO A 396 -23.01 -11.45 9.54
CA PRO A 396 -22.82 -10.04 9.84
C PRO A 396 -21.54 -9.82 10.68
N SER A 397 -20.41 -10.13 10.08
CA SER A 397 -19.12 -10.23 10.77
C SER A 397 -18.00 -9.42 10.08
N ILE A 398 -18.37 -8.48 9.21
CA ILE A 398 -17.42 -7.54 8.61
C ILE A 398 -16.94 -6.56 9.68
N TYR A 399 -15.64 -6.27 9.64
CA TYR A 399 -15.01 -5.16 10.37
C TYR A 399 -13.96 -4.48 9.50
N THR A 400 -13.65 -3.23 9.84
CA THR A 400 -12.67 -2.44 9.11
C THR A 400 -11.37 -2.30 9.90
N SER A 401 -10.25 -2.24 9.20
CA SER A 401 -8.92 -1.96 9.74
C SER A 401 -8.20 -0.98 8.84
N ARG A 402 -7.05 -0.48 9.30
CA ARG A 402 -6.17 0.37 8.48
C ARG A 402 -4.97 -0.45 8.03
N GLY A 403 -4.41 -0.10 6.87
CA GLY A 403 -3.24 -0.78 6.33
C GLY A 403 -2.35 0.12 5.48
N ILE A 404 -1.08 -0.29 5.37
CA ILE A 404 -0.11 0.28 4.42
C ILE A 404 0.05 -0.72 3.28
N GLU A 405 -0.23 -0.31 2.05
CA GLU A 405 0.04 -1.09 0.84
C GLU A 405 1.56 -1.22 0.64
N VAL A 406 2.08 -2.46 0.70
CA VAL A 406 3.50 -2.77 0.51
C VAL A 406 3.80 -3.42 -0.84
N GLY A 407 2.78 -3.79 -1.60
CA GLY A 407 2.88 -4.29 -2.95
C GLY A 407 1.53 -4.63 -3.55
N ASN A 408 1.53 -4.88 -4.86
CA ASN A 408 0.33 -5.24 -5.61
C ASN A 408 0.63 -6.19 -6.75
N ILE A 409 -0.40 -6.93 -7.18
CA ILE A 409 -0.36 -7.82 -8.32
C ILE A 409 -1.66 -7.70 -9.13
N PHE A 410 -1.55 -7.70 -10.46
CA PHE A 410 -2.67 -7.47 -11.38
C PHE A 410 -2.69 -8.48 -12.52
N GLN A 411 -3.89 -8.90 -12.91
CA GLN A 411 -4.14 -9.54 -14.20
C GLN A 411 -4.59 -8.45 -15.18
N LEU A 412 -3.71 -7.99 -16.06
CA LEU A 412 -3.95 -6.86 -16.97
C LEU A 412 -4.77 -7.23 -18.21
N GLY A 413 -4.79 -8.51 -18.59
CA GLY A 413 -5.38 -8.94 -19.85
C GLY A 413 -4.54 -8.48 -21.07
N THR A 414 -5.21 -8.13 -22.16
CA THR A 414 -4.58 -7.69 -23.42
C THR A 414 -4.51 -6.17 -23.58
N LYS A 415 -4.89 -5.40 -22.57
CA LYS A 415 -5.02 -3.93 -22.63
C LYS A 415 -3.81 -3.25 -23.28
N TYR A 416 -2.60 -3.60 -22.86
CA TYR A 416 -1.37 -2.97 -23.34
C TYR A 416 -0.85 -3.61 -24.64
N THR A 417 -0.96 -4.91 -24.77
CA THR A 417 -0.51 -5.62 -25.98
C THR A 417 -1.39 -5.29 -27.17
N GLU A 418 -2.71 -5.15 -27.02
CA GLU A 418 -3.62 -4.68 -28.08
C GLU A 418 -3.34 -3.21 -28.45
N SER A 419 -3.29 -2.31 -27.47
CA SER A 419 -3.12 -0.88 -27.72
C SER A 419 -1.75 -0.53 -28.35
N MET A 420 -0.74 -1.38 -28.13
CA MET A 420 0.62 -1.20 -28.66
C MET A 420 0.96 -2.14 -29.83
N ASP A 421 -0.03 -2.87 -30.36
CA ASP A 421 0.09 -3.79 -31.52
C ASP A 421 1.11 -4.92 -31.31
N MET A 422 1.35 -5.37 -30.08
CA MET A 422 2.17 -6.55 -29.81
C MET A 422 1.41 -7.83 -30.15
N THR A 423 1.92 -8.63 -31.06
CA THR A 423 1.32 -9.90 -31.46
C THR A 423 2.33 -11.04 -31.49
N TYR A 424 1.85 -12.27 -31.39
CA TYR A 424 2.63 -13.49 -31.66
C TYR A 424 1.86 -14.42 -32.59
N VAL A 425 2.58 -15.30 -33.27
CA VAL A 425 1.99 -16.37 -34.11
C VAL A 425 1.65 -17.54 -33.19
N ASP A 426 0.36 -17.89 -33.11
CA ASP A 426 -0.11 -19.04 -32.36
C ASP A 426 0.07 -20.37 -33.10
N ALA A 427 -0.16 -21.49 -32.43
CA ALA A 427 0.00 -22.84 -32.98
C ALA A 427 -0.84 -23.11 -34.25
N ASP A 428 -1.95 -22.40 -34.40
CA ASP A 428 -2.85 -22.47 -35.57
C ASP A 428 -2.44 -21.51 -36.71
N GLY A 429 -1.34 -20.76 -36.53
CA GLY A 429 -0.85 -19.78 -37.50
C GLY A 429 -1.56 -18.41 -37.40
N SER A 430 -2.49 -18.22 -36.53
CA SER A 430 -3.16 -16.93 -36.32
C SER A 430 -2.31 -15.97 -35.47
N LEU A 431 -2.48 -14.65 -35.71
CA LEU A 431 -1.87 -13.62 -34.90
C LEU A 431 -2.78 -13.35 -33.69
N LYS A 432 -2.19 -13.38 -32.49
CA LYS A 432 -2.88 -13.09 -31.23
C LYS A 432 -2.10 -12.11 -30.37
N HIS A 433 -2.79 -11.39 -29.49
CA HIS A 433 -2.17 -10.52 -28.48
C HIS A 433 -1.87 -11.32 -27.22
N PRO A 434 -0.65 -11.21 -26.65
CA PRO A 434 -0.34 -11.84 -25.37
C PRO A 434 -1.17 -11.26 -24.22
N ILE A 435 -1.51 -12.11 -23.26
CA ILE A 435 -2.19 -11.73 -22.02
C ILE A 435 -1.13 -11.39 -20.98
N MET A 436 -1.28 -10.29 -20.26
CA MET A 436 -0.28 -9.78 -19.34
C MET A 436 -0.73 -9.84 -17.87
N GLY A 437 0.26 -10.07 -17.00
CA GLY A 437 0.20 -9.76 -15.58
C GLY A 437 1.26 -8.73 -15.20
N CYS A 438 1.02 -7.93 -14.14
CA CYS A 438 2.04 -7.06 -13.56
C CYS A 438 2.08 -7.15 -12.03
N TYR A 439 3.28 -6.96 -11.45
CA TYR A 439 3.55 -7.30 -10.06
C TYR A 439 4.55 -6.31 -9.46
N GLY A 440 4.10 -5.43 -8.53
CA GLY A 440 4.88 -4.31 -7.99
C GLY A 440 5.18 -4.43 -6.50
N ILE A 441 6.40 -4.05 -6.07
CA ILE A 441 6.80 -3.86 -4.66
C ILE A 441 7.61 -2.59 -4.54
N GLY A 442 7.16 -1.66 -3.70
CA GLY A 442 7.91 -0.46 -3.34
C GLY A 442 8.96 -0.75 -2.28
N VAL A 443 10.25 -0.77 -2.66
CA VAL A 443 11.35 -1.20 -1.77
C VAL A 443 11.51 -0.29 -0.56
N GLY A 444 11.47 1.04 -0.75
CA GLY A 444 11.58 2.01 0.33
C GLY A 444 10.38 1.97 1.28
N ARG A 445 9.17 1.82 0.72
CA ARG A 445 7.92 1.67 1.49
C ARG A 445 7.96 0.39 2.33
N LEU A 446 8.43 -0.73 1.78
CA LEU A 446 8.57 -1.98 2.54
C LEU A 446 9.56 -1.81 3.70
N ALA A 447 10.72 -1.16 3.49
CA ALA A 447 11.66 -0.87 4.57
C ALA A 447 11.03 -0.02 5.68
N ALA A 448 10.28 1.04 5.34
CA ALA A 448 9.59 1.88 6.31
C ALA A 448 8.48 1.11 7.05
N SER A 449 7.76 0.24 6.35
CA SER A 449 6.72 -0.61 6.92
C SER A 449 7.27 -1.63 7.92
N VAL A 450 8.43 -2.25 7.61
CA VAL A 450 9.14 -3.10 8.57
C VAL A 450 9.57 -2.30 9.81
N CYS A 451 10.08 -1.07 9.63
CA CYS A 451 10.41 -0.19 10.75
C CYS A 451 9.17 0.17 11.58
N GLU A 452 8.01 0.37 10.95
CA GLU A 452 6.77 0.67 11.67
C GLU A 452 6.26 -0.53 12.48
N ALA A 453 6.36 -1.75 11.93
CA ALA A 453 5.96 -2.99 12.59
C ALA A 453 6.92 -3.40 13.71
N HIS A 454 8.23 -3.21 13.49
CA HIS A 454 9.28 -3.67 14.39
C HIS A 454 10.06 -2.49 14.99
N ARG A 455 9.54 -1.94 16.09
CA ARG A 455 10.13 -0.81 16.82
C ARG A 455 9.73 -0.81 18.29
N ASP A 456 10.49 -0.08 19.06
CA ASP A 456 10.09 0.40 20.37
C ASP A 456 10.25 1.95 20.45
N ASP A 457 10.08 2.53 21.62
CA ASP A 457 10.21 3.98 21.80
C ASP A 457 11.63 4.50 21.57
N TYR A 458 12.63 3.62 21.57
CA TYR A 458 14.04 3.96 21.46
C TYR A 458 14.58 3.86 20.03
N GLY A 459 13.99 2.99 19.19
CA GLY A 459 14.47 2.80 17.81
C GLY A 459 13.86 1.62 17.09
N PRO A 460 14.26 1.39 15.83
CA PRO A 460 13.89 0.22 15.06
C PRO A 460 14.44 -1.08 15.69
N ILE A 461 13.78 -2.20 15.36
CA ILE A 461 14.22 -3.57 15.69
C ILE A 461 14.28 -4.33 14.37
N TRP A 462 15.39 -4.22 13.64
CA TRP A 462 15.48 -4.81 12.30
C TRP A 462 15.52 -6.33 12.35
N PRO A 463 14.72 -7.04 11.53
CA PRO A 463 14.86 -8.47 11.29
C PRO A 463 16.27 -8.79 10.77
N MET A 464 16.84 -9.92 11.21
CA MET A 464 18.23 -10.31 10.93
C MET A 464 18.56 -10.32 9.43
N SER A 465 17.60 -10.70 8.57
CA SER A 465 17.74 -10.82 7.12
C SER A 465 17.99 -9.48 6.42
N ILE A 466 17.36 -8.41 6.89
CA ILE A 466 17.42 -7.08 6.27
C ILE A 466 18.14 -6.03 7.14
N ALA A 467 18.54 -6.40 8.35
CA ALA A 467 19.28 -5.49 9.23
C ALA A 467 20.50 -4.88 8.52
N PRO A 468 20.80 -3.59 8.73
CA PRO A 468 21.93 -2.94 8.06
C PRO A 468 23.28 -3.58 8.45
N TRP A 469 23.37 -4.11 9.64
CA TRP A 469 24.40 -5.01 10.16
C TRP A 469 23.72 -6.03 11.05
N GLN A 470 24.31 -7.21 11.18
CA GLN A 470 23.75 -8.31 11.98
C GLN A 470 24.15 -8.21 13.45
N VAL A 471 25.37 -7.72 13.70
CA VAL A 471 25.96 -7.56 15.02
C VAL A 471 26.49 -6.14 15.21
N GLN A 472 26.25 -5.56 16.38
CA GLN A 472 26.88 -4.31 16.80
C GLN A 472 27.79 -4.55 18.02
N ILE A 473 29.06 -4.16 17.92
CA ILE A 473 29.99 -4.15 19.04
C ILE A 473 30.00 -2.74 19.64
N CYS A 474 29.72 -2.64 20.94
CA CYS A 474 29.75 -1.43 21.75
C CYS A 474 30.99 -1.49 22.67
N SER A 475 32.03 -0.68 22.38
CA SER A 475 33.26 -0.64 23.17
C SER A 475 33.17 0.44 24.25
N LEU A 476 32.75 0.06 25.46
CA LEU A 476 32.69 0.97 26.59
C LEU A 476 34.12 1.31 27.05
N ARG A 477 34.49 2.58 27.03
CA ARG A 477 35.86 3.03 27.25
C ARG A 477 36.83 2.57 26.14
N ALA A 478 36.46 2.83 24.88
CA ALA A 478 37.27 2.53 23.69
C ALA A 478 38.65 3.20 23.69
N ASP A 479 38.88 4.13 24.62
CA ASP A 479 40.18 4.75 24.91
C ASP A 479 41.15 3.81 25.65
N GLN A 480 40.70 2.74 26.27
CA GLN A 480 41.51 1.76 26.94
C GLN A 480 42.03 0.69 25.95
N PRO A 481 43.36 0.42 25.92
CA PRO A 481 43.94 -0.53 24.96
C PRO A 481 43.29 -1.92 25.00
N GLU A 482 43.07 -2.44 26.19
CA GLU A 482 42.49 -3.80 26.37
C GLU A 482 41.08 -3.91 25.76
N VAL A 483 40.23 -2.87 25.92
CA VAL A 483 38.91 -2.82 25.33
C VAL A 483 38.99 -2.73 23.81
N ALA A 484 39.90 -1.88 23.31
CA ALA A 484 40.12 -1.70 21.88
C ALA A 484 40.62 -2.99 21.21
N GLU A 485 41.59 -3.67 21.82
CA GLU A 485 42.15 -4.96 21.32
C GLU A 485 41.12 -6.07 21.33
N ALA A 486 40.38 -6.24 22.44
CA ALA A 486 39.31 -7.23 22.53
C ALA A 486 38.21 -7.01 21.50
N SER A 487 37.78 -5.73 21.32
CA SER A 487 36.77 -5.37 20.33
C SER A 487 37.25 -5.56 18.90
N GLN A 488 38.52 -5.22 18.59
CA GLN A 488 39.12 -5.45 17.28
C GLN A 488 39.15 -6.95 16.96
N LYS A 489 39.55 -7.78 17.92
CA LYS A 489 39.57 -9.23 17.75
C LYS A 489 38.19 -9.78 17.44
N LEU A 490 37.15 -9.42 18.22
CA LEU A 490 35.76 -9.81 17.98
C LEU A 490 35.28 -9.36 16.59
N TYR A 491 35.60 -8.14 16.20
CA TYR A 491 35.25 -7.59 14.89
C TYR A 491 35.86 -8.40 13.75
N ASP A 492 37.18 -8.70 13.85
CA ASP A 492 37.91 -9.41 12.80
C ASP A 492 37.43 -10.88 12.69
N GLU A 493 37.26 -11.57 13.81
CA GLU A 493 36.82 -12.96 13.83
C GLU A 493 35.39 -13.14 13.34
N LEU A 494 34.44 -12.28 13.74
CA LEU A 494 33.07 -12.30 13.24
C LEU A 494 33.00 -11.97 11.75
N THR A 495 33.77 -10.97 11.31
CA THR A 495 33.84 -10.60 9.89
C THR A 495 34.44 -11.73 9.05
N ALA A 496 35.46 -12.42 9.54
CA ALA A 496 36.05 -13.61 8.89
C ALA A 496 35.05 -14.76 8.73
N LYS A 497 34.09 -14.87 9.66
CA LYS A 497 32.97 -15.83 9.56
C LYS A 497 31.82 -15.36 8.63
N GLY A 498 31.94 -14.18 7.99
CA GLY A 498 30.94 -13.60 7.09
C GLY A 498 29.82 -12.83 7.79
N VAL A 499 29.92 -12.58 9.11
CA VAL A 499 28.96 -11.76 9.84
C VAL A 499 29.16 -10.28 9.52
N GLU A 500 28.10 -9.56 9.26
CA GLU A 500 28.14 -8.11 9.02
C GLU A 500 28.15 -7.36 10.36
N VAL A 501 29.30 -6.76 10.69
CA VAL A 501 29.52 -6.13 11.98
C VAL A 501 29.59 -4.61 11.87
N LEU A 502 28.85 -3.90 12.75
CA LEU A 502 29.02 -2.50 13.08
C LEU A 502 29.79 -2.40 14.40
N TRP A 503 30.91 -1.70 14.43
CA TRP A 503 31.68 -1.50 15.64
C TRP A 503 31.67 -0.03 16.07
N ASP A 504 31.09 0.25 17.25
CA ASP A 504 31.15 1.58 17.87
C ASP A 504 32.45 1.70 18.68
N ASP A 505 33.43 2.30 18.03
CA ASP A 505 34.78 2.53 18.51
C ASP A 505 35.03 4.00 18.96
N ARG A 506 33.92 4.75 19.17
CA ARG A 506 34.01 6.19 19.56
C ARG A 506 34.21 6.32 21.07
N PRO A 507 35.04 7.31 21.51
CA PRO A 507 35.23 7.60 22.93
C PRO A 507 34.06 8.42 23.49
N VAL A 508 32.84 7.86 23.48
CA VAL A 508 31.61 8.50 23.98
C VAL A 508 31.13 7.82 25.26
N SER A 509 30.24 8.48 26.01
CA SER A 509 29.63 7.84 27.18
C SER A 509 28.77 6.65 26.81
N ALA A 510 28.65 5.67 27.74
CA ALA A 510 27.81 4.50 27.54
C ALA A 510 26.36 4.85 27.17
N GLY A 511 25.79 5.91 27.80
CA GLY A 511 24.43 6.36 27.49
C GLY A 511 24.27 6.83 26.04
N VAL A 512 25.22 7.58 25.51
CA VAL A 512 25.21 8.01 24.10
C VAL A 512 25.37 6.81 23.18
N MET A 513 26.31 5.91 23.48
CA MET A 513 26.57 4.70 22.69
C MET A 513 25.33 3.80 22.59
N PHE A 514 24.66 3.53 23.72
CA PHE A 514 23.47 2.70 23.73
C PHE A 514 22.26 3.38 23.08
N SER A 515 22.07 4.69 23.27
CA SER A 515 21.02 5.44 22.58
C SER A 515 21.21 5.41 21.06
N ASP A 516 22.43 5.58 20.58
CA ASP A 516 22.74 5.46 19.15
C ASP A 516 22.55 4.01 18.65
N ALA A 517 22.91 3.01 19.47
CA ALA A 517 22.74 1.62 19.12
C ALA A 517 21.27 1.21 19.01
N ASP A 518 20.41 1.75 19.87
CA ASP A 518 18.96 1.55 19.76
C ASP A 518 18.40 2.19 18.48
N LEU A 519 18.88 3.37 18.10
CA LEU A 519 18.50 4.02 16.84
C LEU A 519 19.04 3.30 15.60
N PHE A 520 20.18 2.61 15.67
CA PHE A 520 20.65 1.74 14.57
C PHE A 520 19.82 0.47 14.42
N GLY A 521 19.18 0.03 15.49
CA GLY A 521 18.29 -1.14 15.47
C GLY A 521 18.94 -2.45 15.07
N VAL A 522 20.27 -2.59 15.24
CA VAL A 522 21.02 -3.81 14.92
C VAL A 522 20.57 -4.97 15.82
N PRO A 523 20.22 -6.15 15.28
CA PRO A 523 19.54 -7.21 16.02
C PRO A 523 20.32 -7.76 17.23
N LEU A 524 21.63 -7.89 17.12
CA LEU A 524 22.47 -8.42 18.19
C LEU A 524 23.52 -7.39 18.64
N ARG A 525 23.58 -7.11 19.94
CA ARG A 525 24.54 -6.20 20.57
C ARG A 525 25.53 -6.98 21.41
N ILE A 526 26.82 -6.73 21.19
CA ILE A 526 27.95 -7.19 22.00
C ILE A 526 28.50 -6.00 22.76
N VAL A 527 28.61 -6.09 24.09
CA VAL A 527 29.15 -5.03 24.93
C VAL A 527 30.51 -5.46 25.49
N VAL A 528 31.55 -4.75 25.10
CA VAL A 528 32.92 -4.93 25.62
C VAL A 528 33.18 -3.81 26.64
N SER A 529 33.41 -4.18 27.89
CA SER A 529 33.65 -3.24 28.98
C SER A 529 34.87 -3.64 29.80
N PRO A 530 35.58 -2.69 30.47
CA PRO A 530 36.71 -3.03 31.34
C PRO A 530 36.36 -4.07 32.38
N LYS A 531 35.23 -3.88 33.09
CA LYS A 531 34.78 -4.83 34.12
C LYS A 531 34.48 -6.24 33.58
N GLY A 532 33.90 -6.31 32.35
CA GLY A 532 33.68 -7.60 31.69
C GLY A 532 34.99 -8.32 31.38
N LEU A 533 35.97 -7.57 30.84
CA LEU A 533 37.28 -8.13 30.51
C LEU A 533 38.06 -8.61 31.76
N GLU A 534 38.02 -7.86 32.87
CA GLU A 534 38.58 -8.28 34.16
C GLU A 534 38.01 -9.61 34.63
N ASN A 535 36.73 -9.87 34.35
CA ASN A 535 36.04 -11.12 34.70
C ASN A 535 36.15 -12.19 33.59
N GLY A 536 36.85 -11.93 32.49
CA GLY A 536 36.93 -12.80 31.32
C GLY A 536 35.62 -13.03 30.60
N THR A 537 34.67 -12.07 30.65
CA THR A 537 33.32 -12.19 30.11
C THR A 537 32.93 -11.08 29.18
N ILE A 538 31.98 -11.36 28.28
CA ILE A 538 31.35 -10.44 27.34
C ILE A 538 29.83 -10.50 27.50
N GLU A 539 29.16 -9.33 27.54
CA GLU A 539 27.69 -9.25 27.53
C GLU A 539 27.19 -9.27 26.09
N ILE A 540 26.23 -10.13 25.79
CA ILE A 540 25.54 -10.21 24.48
C ILE A 540 24.03 -10.10 24.71
N ALA A 541 23.37 -9.21 23.98
CA ALA A 541 21.95 -8.97 24.11
C ALA A 541 21.25 -8.78 22.75
N ALA A 542 20.06 -9.35 22.61
CA ALA A 542 19.18 -9.06 21.48
C ALA A 542 18.55 -7.67 21.59
N ARG A 543 18.37 -6.99 20.45
CA ARG A 543 17.78 -5.66 20.39
C ARG A 543 16.31 -5.63 20.85
N ASP A 544 15.58 -6.70 20.60
CA ASP A 544 14.19 -6.90 21.03
C ASP A 544 14.03 -7.27 22.51
N LYS A 545 15.14 -7.35 23.25
CA LYS A 545 15.22 -7.74 24.66
C LYS A 545 14.80 -9.20 24.95
N SER A 546 14.64 -10.03 23.93
CA SER A 546 14.27 -11.44 24.07
C SER A 546 15.39 -12.30 24.70
N MET A 547 16.66 -11.83 24.63
CA MET A 547 17.83 -12.52 25.15
C MET A 547 18.86 -11.53 25.71
N LYS A 548 19.43 -11.87 26.85
CA LYS A 548 20.59 -11.20 27.42
C LYS A 548 21.44 -12.23 28.16
N GLU A 549 22.69 -12.41 27.72
CA GLU A 549 23.63 -13.41 28.23
C GLU A 549 24.99 -12.77 28.57
N ILE A 550 25.66 -13.35 29.53
CA ILE A 550 27.04 -13.04 29.86
C ILE A 550 27.83 -14.31 29.56
N VAL A 551 28.64 -14.27 28.52
CA VAL A 551 29.38 -15.42 28.03
C VAL A 551 30.88 -15.27 28.29
N PRO A 552 31.66 -16.37 28.42
CA PRO A 552 33.11 -16.32 28.42
C PRO A 552 33.63 -15.61 27.15
N GLN A 553 34.65 -14.76 27.29
CA GLN A 553 35.22 -14.03 26.16
C GLN A 553 35.63 -14.94 25.00
N ALA A 554 36.16 -16.14 25.31
CA ALA A 554 36.58 -17.13 24.31
C ALA A 554 35.41 -17.72 23.50
N GLU A 555 34.19 -17.68 24.03
CA GLU A 555 32.98 -18.25 23.39
C GLU A 555 32.11 -17.19 22.68
N ALA A 556 32.40 -15.90 22.87
CA ALA A 556 31.57 -14.81 22.42
C ALA A 556 31.38 -14.79 20.90
N VAL A 557 32.40 -15.11 20.12
CA VAL A 557 32.35 -15.15 18.64
C VAL A 557 31.43 -16.29 18.18
N ASP A 558 31.60 -17.48 18.71
CA ASP A 558 30.78 -18.64 18.31
C ASP A 558 29.33 -18.48 18.76
N PHE A 559 29.11 -17.95 19.97
CA PHE A 559 27.78 -17.61 20.43
C PHE A 559 27.06 -16.63 19.47
N ALA A 560 27.71 -15.51 19.14
CA ALA A 560 27.13 -14.47 18.26
C ALA A 560 26.90 -15.03 16.85
N TYR A 561 27.85 -15.78 16.30
CA TYR A 561 27.72 -16.42 14.98
C TYR A 561 26.53 -17.39 14.94
N ASN A 562 26.42 -18.28 15.90
CA ASN A 562 25.33 -19.25 15.97
C ASN A 562 23.97 -18.59 16.16
N TYR A 563 23.92 -17.50 16.93
CA TYR A 563 22.71 -16.70 17.07
C TYR A 563 22.27 -16.11 15.72
N VAL A 564 23.20 -15.48 14.98
CA VAL A 564 22.93 -14.91 13.66
C VAL A 564 22.41 -15.97 12.68
N VAL A 565 23.08 -17.13 12.61
CA VAL A 565 22.66 -18.23 11.74
C VAL A 565 21.24 -18.70 12.08
N LYS A 566 20.99 -18.94 13.36
CA LYS A 566 19.67 -19.40 13.85
C LYS A 566 18.55 -18.41 13.53
N GLU A 567 18.80 -17.10 13.68
CA GLU A 567 17.78 -16.07 13.37
C GLU A 567 17.55 -15.96 11.86
N LEU A 568 18.57 -16.14 11.02
CA LEU A 568 18.41 -16.19 9.56
C LEU A 568 17.60 -17.42 9.13
N GLU A 569 17.90 -18.60 9.69
CA GLU A 569 17.16 -19.84 9.41
C GLU A 569 15.68 -19.72 9.77
N LYS A 570 15.35 -19.09 10.90
CA LYS A 570 13.94 -18.84 11.28
C LYS A 570 13.18 -18.03 10.24
N LEU A 571 13.81 -17.06 9.59
CA LEU A 571 13.19 -16.22 8.56
C LEU A 571 13.06 -16.95 7.22
N GLU A 572 13.94 -17.90 6.93
CA GLU A 572 13.85 -18.76 5.73
C GLU A 572 12.87 -19.92 5.91
N CYS A 573 12.72 -20.46 7.13
CA CYS A 573 11.82 -21.60 7.44
C CYS A 573 10.34 -21.19 7.66
N ARG A 574 9.99 -19.92 7.63
CA ARG A 574 8.59 -19.45 7.74
C ARG A 574 7.77 -19.64 6.46
N LEU A 575 8.24 -20.49 5.57
CA LEU A 575 7.68 -20.74 4.22
C LEU A 575 6.90 -22.05 4.17
#